data_208bff354084db08c55c8f0cead5439e
#
_entry.id   208bff354084db08c55c8f0cead5439e
#
_cell.length_a   1.000
_cell.length_b   1.000
_cell.length_c   1.000
_cell.angle_alpha   90.00
_cell.angle_beta   90.00
_cell.angle_gamma   90.00
#
_symmetry.space_group_name_H-M   'P 1'
#
loop_
_entity.id
_entity.type
_entity.pdbx_description
1 polymer ?
#
loop_
_entity_poly.entity_id
_entity_poly.type
_entity_poly.pdbx_seq_one_letter_code
_entity_poly.pdbx_strand_id
1 'polypeptide(L)'
;MSKSKVAVVGATGDIGSAVCRWLSNRTGVSELLLVARQQKPLLELQSQLGGGRILSLDDALPEADIVIWVASMPKTLVIDPSKIKRPCLMIDGGYPKNLGEKFSGPGIHVLKGGIVQFFKDIGWSMMELAEMENPKREMFACFAEAMLLEFENCHTNFSWGRNNITLEKMDFIGKASVRHGFSAVGLKSNIQTLTV
;
A
#
# COMPACT_ATOMS: atom_id res chain seq x y z
N MET A 1 -5.63 13.09 -18.18
CA MET A 1 -5.33 11.80 -17.50
C MET A 1 -6.64 11.19 -17.04
N SER A 2 -6.88 9.90 -17.31
CA SER A 2 -8.06 9.21 -16.80
C SER A 2 -7.90 9.06 -15.28
N LYS A 3 -8.99 9.35 -14.56
CA LYS A 3 -9.03 9.19 -13.10
C LYS A 3 -9.39 7.74 -12.77
N SER A 4 -8.78 7.18 -11.73
CA SER A 4 -8.97 5.79 -11.33
C SER A 4 -9.87 5.67 -10.10
N LYS A 5 -10.70 4.63 -10.06
CA LYS A 5 -11.37 4.19 -8.83
C LYS A 5 -10.39 3.33 -8.03
N VAL A 6 -10.18 3.70 -6.77
CA VAL A 6 -9.21 3.02 -5.90
C VAL A 6 -9.93 2.38 -4.73
N ALA A 7 -9.86 1.06 -4.61
CA ALA A 7 -10.35 0.33 -3.45
C ALA A 7 -9.23 0.17 -2.42
N VAL A 8 -9.53 0.48 -1.15
CA VAL A 8 -8.63 0.22 -0.02
C VAL A 8 -9.24 -0.85 0.86
N VAL A 9 -8.68 -2.05 0.82
CA VAL A 9 -9.10 -3.19 1.64
C VAL A 9 -8.35 -3.18 2.96
N GLY A 10 -9.07 -3.03 4.05
CA GLY A 10 -8.52 -2.73 5.37
C GLY A 10 -8.48 -1.23 5.66
N ALA A 11 -9.40 -0.47 5.05
CA ALA A 11 -9.45 0.99 5.12
C ALA A 11 -9.44 1.58 6.54
N THR A 12 -9.96 0.84 7.54
CA THR A 12 -10.04 1.29 8.93
C THR A 12 -8.83 0.93 9.78
N GLY A 13 -7.85 0.22 9.23
CA GLY A 13 -6.56 -0.06 9.87
C GLY A 13 -5.66 1.18 9.88
N ASP A 14 -4.54 1.12 10.63
CA ASP A 14 -3.62 2.25 10.75
C ASP A 14 -3.05 2.66 9.39
N ILE A 15 -2.51 1.70 8.63
CA ILE A 15 -2.00 1.94 7.27
C ILE A 15 -3.16 2.30 6.32
N GLY A 16 -4.28 1.55 6.36
CA GLY A 16 -5.40 1.76 5.45
C GLY A 16 -6.01 3.16 5.58
N SER A 17 -6.23 3.63 6.79
CA SER A 17 -6.79 4.96 7.03
C SER A 17 -5.82 6.07 6.60
N ALA A 18 -4.51 5.89 6.79
CA ALA A 18 -3.49 6.82 6.32
C ALA A 18 -3.45 6.87 4.78
N VAL A 19 -3.49 5.71 4.12
CA VAL A 19 -3.58 5.61 2.65
C VAL A 19 -4.83 6.29 2.13
N CYS A 20 -6.00 6.07 2.76
CA CYS A 20 -7.23 6.75 2.36
C CYS A 20 -7.11 8.27 2.47
N ARG A 21 -6.57 8.79 3.58
CA ARG A 21 -6.32 10.24 3.75
C ARG A 21 -5.36 10.79 2.70
N TRP A 22 -4.32 10.04 2.36
CA TRP A 22 -3.36 10.45 1.33
C TRP A 22 -3.99 10.48 -0.05
N LEU A 23 -4.80 9.46 -0.40
CA LEU A 23 -5.44 9.34 -1.70
C LEU A 23 -6.58 10.35 -1.90
N SER A 24 -7.30 10.73 -0.85
CA SER A 24 -8.43 11.68 -0.95
C SER A 24 -8.01 13.05 -1.49
N ASN A 25 -6.72 13.40 -1.37
CA ASN A 25 -6.16 14.65 -1.86
C ASN A 25 -5.47 14.51 -3.24
N ARG A 26 -5.59 13.36 -3.93
CA ARG A 26 -4.91 13.13 -5.21
C ARG A 26 -5.83 13.32 -6.41
N THR A 27 -5.40 14.15 -7.35
CA THR A 27 -6.18 14.48 -8.56
C THR A 27 -6.41 13.30 -9.50
N GLY A 28 -5.56 12.26 -9.41
CA GLY A 28 -5.68 11.03 -10.19
C GLY A 28 -6.74 10.04 -9.67
N VAL A 29 -7.31 10.27 -8.49
CA VAL A 29 -8.36 9.44 -7.91
C VAL A 29 -9.73 10.03 -8.26
N SER A 30 -10.59 9.22 -8.90
CA SER A 30 -11.97 9.61 -9.18
C SER A 30 -12.90 9.29 -8.01
N GLU A 31 -12.66 8.15 -7.37
CA GLU A 31 -13.48 7.66 -6.26
C GLU A 31 -12.65 6.74 -5.37
N LEU A 32 -12.82 6.87 -4.04
CA LEU A 32 -12.30 5.92 -3.06
C LEU A 32 -13.40 4.94 -2.68
N LEU A 33 -13.07 3.64 -2.77
CA LEU A 33 -13.93 2.55 -2.33
C LEU A 33 -13.36 2.01 -1.00
N LEU A 34 -14.09 2.24 0.07
CA LEU A 34 -13.65 1.94 1.44
C LEU A 34 -14.15 0.54 1.84
N VAL A 35 -13.24 -0.39 2.05
CA VAL A 35 -13.57 -1.79 2.38
C VAL A 35 -12.96 -2.17 3.72
N ALA A 36 -13.79 -2.52 4.69
CA ALA A 36 -13.38 -3.09 5.98
C ALA A 36 -14.54 -3.89 6.62
N ARG A 37 -14.22 -4.65 7.66
CA ARG A 37 -15.21 -5.53 8.32
C ARG A 37 -16.20 -4.78 9.23
N GLN A 38 -15.76 -3.68 9.84
CA GLN A 38 -16.54 -2.96 10.83
C GLN A 38 -17.14 -1.69 10.22
N GLN A 39 -18.45 -1.59 10.23
CA GLN A 39 -19.17 -0.48 9.59
C GLN A 39 -18.97 0.86 10.31
N LYS A 40 -19.01 0.88 11.66
CA LYS A 40 -18.90 2.11 12.42
C LYS A 40 -17.59 2.87 12.14
N PRO A 41 -16.38 2.24 12.23
CA PRO A 41 -15.13 2.91 11.84
C PRO A 41 -15.09 3.33 10.36
N LEU A 42 -15.78 2.62 9.45
CA LEU A 42 -15.87 3.03 8.05
C LEU A 42 -16.65 4.34 7.88
N LEU A 43 -17.78 4.48 8.56
CA LEU A 43 -18.59 5.71 8.55
C LEU A 43 -17.82 6.89 9.14
N GLU A 44 -17.08 6.67 10.22
CA GLU A 44 -16.22 7.68 10.83
C GLU A 44 -15.11 8.12 9.86
N LEU A 45 -14.45 7.17 9.21
CA LEU A 45 -13.42 7.47 8.20
C LEU A 45 -14.00 8.20 7.00
N GLN A 46 -15.15 7.75 6.45
CA GLN A 46 -15.83 8.40 5.34
C GLN A 46 -16.16 9.87 5.66
N SER A 47 -16.67 10.12 6.86
CA SER A 47 -16.95 11.48 7.34
C SER A 47 -15.69 12.34 7.42
N GLN A 48 -14.58 11.79 7.94
CA GLN A 48 -13.28 12.49 8.02
C GLN A 48 -12.70 12.83 6.64
N LEU A 49 -12.91 11.94 5.66
CA LEU A 49 -12.43 12.15 4.29
C LEU A 49 -13.31 13.15 3.48
N GLY A 50 -14.50 13.44 3.97
CA GLY A 50 -15.49 14.23 3.22
C GLY A 50 -16.03 13.52 1.98
N GLY A 51 -15.86 12.18 1.87
CA GLY A 51 -16.30 11.42 0.71
C GLY A 51 -15.80 9.97 0.71
N GLY A 52 -15.94 9.33 -0.46
CA GLY A 52 -15.69 7.91 -0.65
C GLY A 52 -16.95 7.07 -0.49
N ARG A 53 -16.93 5.84 -0.99
CA ARG A 53 -18.06 4.91 -0.93
C ARG A 53 -17.69 3.66 -0.14
N ILE A 54 -18.52 3.33 0.83
CA ILE A 54 -18.37 2.11 1.63
C ILE A 54 -18.97 0.94 0.85
N LEU A 55 -18.18 -0.09 0.62
CA LEU A 55 -18.60 -1.28 -0.12
C LEU A 55 -18.16 -2.56 0.59
N SER A 56 -18.83 -3.66 0.27
CA SER A 56 -18.29 -4.99 0.51
C SER A 56 -17.09 -5.24 -0.40
N LEU A 57 -16.28 -6.25 -0.07
CA LEU A 57 -15.19 -6.66 -0.95
C LEU A 57 -15.69 -7.12 -2.32
N ASP A 58 -16.77 -7.90 -2.32
CA ASP A 58 -17.38 -8.45 -3.53
C ASP A 58 -17.94 -7.36 -4.46
N ASP A 59 -18.40 -6.24 -3.91
CA ASP A 59 -18.91 -5.11 -4.70
C ASP A 59 -17.78 -4.18 -5.16
N ALA A 60 -16.70 -4.08 -4.40
CA ALA A 60 -15.58 -3.21 -4.75
C ALA A 60 -14.69 -3.76 -5.87
N LEU A 61 -14.44 -5.08 -5.88
CA LEU A 61 -13.54 -5.72 -6.85
C LEU A 61 -13.96 -5.54 -8.32
N PRO A 62 -15.25 -5.61 -8.69
CA PRO A 62 -15.70 -5.37 -10.07
C PRO A 62 -15.56 -3.92 -10.52
N GLU A 63 -15.43 -2.97 -9.59
CA GLU A 63 -15.40 -1.55 -9.90
C GLU A 63 -14.00 -0.93 -9.89
N ALA A 64 -13.10 -1.49 -9.08
CA ALA A 64 -11.80 -0.89 -8.81
C ALA A 64 -10.81 -1.05 -9.97
N ASP A 65 -10.19 0.06 -10.38
CA ASP A 65 -9.04 0.07 -11.29
C ASP A 65 -7.75 -0.29 -10.53
N ILE A 66 -7.69 0.13 -9.25
CA ILE A 66 -6.57 -0.14 -8.34
C ILE A 66 -7.14 -0.69 -7.04
N VAL A 67 -6.56 -1.79 -6.54
CA VAL A 67 -6.89 -2.37 -5.23
C VAL A 67 -5.66 -2.32 -4.34
N ILE A 68 -5.73 -1.58 -3.24
CA ILE A 68 -4.67 -1.54 -2.22
C ILE A 68 -5.11 -2.43 -1.05
N TRP A 69 -4.40 -3.52 -0.86
CA TRP A 69 -4.69 -4.51 0.16
C TRP A 69 -3.77 -4.34 1.35
N VAL A 70 -4.31 -3.87 2.47
CA VAL A 70 -3.57 -3.65 3.73
C VAL A 70 -4.28 -4.27 4.93
N ALA A 71 -5.20 -5.19 4.66
CA ALA A 71 -5.87 -6.00 5.68
C ALA A 71 -5.15 -7.33 5.87
N SER A 72 -5.15 -7.86 7.07
CA SER A 72 -4.84 -9.27 7.31
C SER A 72 -6.03 -10.12 6.86
N MET A 73 -5.78 -11.04 5.91
CA MET A 73 -6.82 -11.97 5.46
C MET A 73 -6.98 -13.13 6.41
N PRO A 74 -8.23 -13.47 6.79
CA PRO A 74 -8.50 -14.78 7.36
C PRO A 74 -8.20 -15.87 6.32
N LYS A 75 -7.62 -17.00 6.74
CA LYS A 75 -7.33 -18.15 5.85
C LYS A 75 -8.57 -18.68 5.12
N THR A 76 -9.76 -18.39 5.65
CA THR A 76 -11.07 -18.80 5.11
C THR A 76 -11.61 -17.89 4.01
N LEU A 77 -11.01 -16.70 3.82
CA LEU A 77 -11.48 -15.80 2.79
C LEU A 77 -11.01 -16.29 1.41
N VAL A 78 -11.96 -16.63 0.58
CA VAL A 78 -11.73 -17.00 -0.82
C VAL A 78 -12.15 -15.83 -1.69
N ILE A 79 -11.22 -15.32 -2.49
CA ILE A 79 -11.51 -14.31 -3.51
C ILE A 79 -11.64 -15.03 -4.84
N ASP A 80 -12.72 -14.75 -5.54
CA ASP A 80 -12.92 -15.22 -6.92
C ASP A 80 -12.23 -14.25 -7.89
N PRO A 81 -11.15 -14.68 -8.58
CA PRO A 81 -10.43 -13.80 -9.51
C PRO A 81 -11.27 -13.36 -10.72
N SER A 82 -12.37 -14.07 -11.00
CA SER A 82 -13.28 -13.71 -12.11
C SER A 82 -14.06 -12.42 -11.82
N LYS A 83 -14.24 -12.09 -10.56
CA LYS A 83 -14.93 -10.85 -10.12
C LYS A 83 -14.04 -9.60 -10.18
N ILE A 84 -12.73 -9.76 -10.36
CA ILE A 84 -11.81 -8.64 -10.41
C ILE A 84 -11.93 -7.95 -11.76
N LYS A 85 -12.17 -6.64 -11.74
CA LYS A 85 -12.17 -5.79 -12.96
C LYS A 85 -10.88 -5.97 -13.75
N ARG A 86 -10.95 -5.87 -15.06
CA ARG A 86 -9.79 -5.91 -15.95
C ARG A 86 -9.78 -4.70 -16.89
N PRO A 87 -8.68 -3.97 -17.02
CA PRO A 87 -7.42 -4.14 -16.29
C PRO A 87 -7.52 -3.69 -14.81
N CYS A 88 -6.77 -4.34 -13.94
CA CYS A 88 -6.68 -3.99 -12.52
C CYS A 88 -5.22 -4.08 -12.02
N LEU A 89 -4.81 -3.09 -11.23
CA LEU A 89 -3.57 -3.11 -10.47
C LEU A 89 -3.89 -3.44 -9.01
N MET A 90 -3.31 -4.51 -8.48
CA MET A 90 -3.45 -4.91 -7.09
C MET A 90 -2.13 -4.71 -6.35
N ILE A 91 -2.16 -4.03 -5.21
CA ILE A 91 -0.99 -3.78 -4.36
C ILE A 91 -1.21 -4.52 -3.05
N ASP A 92 -0.43 -5.58 -2.79
CA ASP A 92 -0.48 -6.35 -1.55
C ASP A 92 0.50 -5.78 -0.52
N GLY A 93 -0.01 -4.92 0.36
CA GLY A 93 0.72 -4.34 1.48
C GLY A 93 0.61 -5.15 2.79
N GLY A 94 -0.07 -6.30 2.77
CA GLY A 94 -0.20 -7.18 3.93
C GLY A 94 1.08 -7.97 4.24
N TYR A 95 1.17 -8.49 5.45
CA TYR A 95 2.18 -9.48 5.84
C TYR A 95 1.56 -10.51 6.80
N PRO A 96 1.70 -11.83 6.55
CA PRO A 96 2.17 -12.43 5.28
C PRO A 96 1.38 -11.94 4.07
N LYS A 97 1.93 -12.09 2.85
CA LYS A 97 1.24 -11.68 1.62
C LYS A 97 -0.07 -12.44 1.45
N ASN A 98 -1.11 -11.69 1.11
CA ASN A 98 -2.46 -12.23 0.97
C ASN A 98 -2.77 -12.62 -0.49
N LEU A 99 -2.18 -11.87 -1.43
CA LEU A 99 -2.40 -12.03 -2.86
C LEU A 99 -1.20 -12.76 -3.46
N GLY A 100 -1.29 -14.07 -3.58
CA GLY A 100 -0.26 -14.88 -4.24
C GLY A 100 -0.36 -14.80 -5.76
N GLU A 101 0.53 -15.52 -6.46
CA GLU A 101 0.60 -15.60 -7.93
C GLU A 101 -0.73 -16.04 -8.58
N LYS A 102 -1.58 -16.75 -7.85
CA LYS A 102 -2.92 -17.16 -8.32
C LYS A 102 -3.83 -16.00 -8.75
N PHE A 103 -3.54 -14.79 -8.29
CA PHE A 103 -4.29 -13.59 -8.70
C PHE A 103 -3.67 -12.89 -9.91
N SER A 104 -2.44 -13.23 -10.27
CA SER A 104 -1.80 -12.71 -11.47
C SER A 104 -2.35 -13.41 -12.70
N GLY A 105 -2.68 -12.65 -13.73
CA GLY A 105 -3.22 -13.19 -14.97
C GLY A 105 -3.49 -12.08 -16.00
N PRO A 106 -4.03 -12.42 -17.17
CA PRO A 106 -4.32 -11.43 -18.19
C PRO A 106 -5.15 -10.27 -17.63
N GLY A 107 -4.58 -9.06 -17.67
CA GLY A 107 -5.23 -7.83 -17.20
C GLY A 107 -5.25 -7.64 -15.66
N ILE A 108 -4.59 -8.49 -14.88
CA ILE A 108 -4.40 -8.26 -13.43
C ILE A 108 -2.90 -8.26 -13.14
N HIS A 109 -2.44 -7.16 -12.57
CA HIS A 109 -1.05 -7.00 -12.14
C HIS A 109 -0.99 -6.92 -10.62
N VAL A 110 -0.21 -7.79 -9.98
CA VAL A 110 -0.01 -7.80 -8.53
C VAL A 110 1.37 -7.27 -8.20
N LEU A 111 1.42 -6.21 -7.38
CA LEU A 111 2.65 -5.66 -6.82
C LEU A 111 2.76 -6.01 -5.34
N LYS A 112 3.96 -6.35 -4.89
CA LYS A 112 4.28 -6.55 -3.47
C LYS A 112 4.50 -5.19 -2.82
N GLY A 113 3.56 -4.74 -1.97
CA GLY A 113 3.70 -3.54 -1.14
C GLY A 113 4.46 -3.84 0.16
N GLY A 114 4.92 -2.79 0.83
CA GLY A 114 5.61 -2.90 2.11
C GLY A 114 7.06 -3.40 2.02
N ILE A 115 7.61 -3.55 0.82
CA ILE A 115 9.02 -3.86 0.56
C ILE A 115 9.65 -2.67 -0.15
N VAL A 116 10.83 -2.29 0.29
CA VAL A 116 11.65 -1.23 -0.30
C VAL A 116 13.01 -1.77 -0.64
N GLN A 117 13.67 -1.15 -1.61
CA GLN A 117 15.04 -1.46 -1.98
C GLN A 117 15.97 -0.29 -1.71
N PHE A 118 17.21 -0.61 -1.38
CA PHE A 118 18.30 0.34 -1.26
C PHE A 118 19.18 0.29 -2.51
N PHE A 119 19.82 1.39 -2.88
CA PHE A 119 20.58 1.48 -4.13
C PHE A 119 21.88 0.67 -4.13
N LYS A 120 22.40 0.28 -2.96
CA LYS A 120 23.60 -0.56 -2.77
C LYS A 120 23.26 -1.83 -2.02
N ASP A 121 24.16 -2.82 -2.13
CA ASP A 121 24.13 -3.98 -1.25
C ASP A 121 24.41 -3.54 0.18
N ILE A 122 23.55 -3.96 1.10
CA ILE A 122 23.61 -3.55 2.51
C ILE A 122 24.55 -4.42 3.35
N GLY A 123 25.30 -5.33 2.69
CA GLY A 123 26.33 -6.17 3.33
C GLY A 123 25.80 -7.31 4.21
N TRP A 124 24.50 -7.34 4.49
CA TRP A 124 23.79 -8.39 5.19
C TRP A 124 22.46 -8.66 4.48
N SER A 125 21.87 -9.79 4.76
CA SER A 125 20.65 -10.20 4.08
C SER A 125 19.59 -10.55 5.13
N MET A 126 18.39 -10.05 4.93
CA MET A 126 17.20 -10.50 5.65
C MET A 126 16.62 -11.77 4.99
N MET A 127 17.48 -12.59 4.44
CA MET A 127 17.27 -13.65 3.46
C MET A 127 16.18 -14.67 3.78
N GLU A 128 15.96 -14.94 5.03
CA GLU A 128 15.03 -15.99 5.44
C GLU A 128 13.56 -15.53 5.39
N LEU A 129 13.36 -14.28 5.09
CA LEU A 129 12.02 -13.72 4.87
C LEU A 129 11.65 -13.91 3.40
N ALA A 130 11.03 -15.03 3.09
CA ALA A 130 10.81 -15.68 1.80
C ALA A 130 10.12 -14.86 0.68
N GLU A 131 10.02 -13.54 0.79
CA GLU A 131 9.24 -12.72 -0.14
C GLU A 131 10.09 -11.72 -0.94
N MET A 132 11.41 -11.70 -0.72
CA MET A 132 12.33 -10.76 -1.35
C MET A 132 12.99 -11.36 -2.59
N GLU A 133 12.95 -10.65 -3.70
CA GLU A 133 13.61 -11.07 -4.95
C GLU A 133 15.11 -10.78 -4.90
N ASN A 134 15.50 -9.70 -4.23
CA ASN A 134 16.90 -9.33 -4.02
C ASN A 134 17.18 -9.02 -2.54
N PRO A 135 17.36 -10.05 -1.72
CA PRO A 135 17.51 -9.91 -0.26
C PRO A 135 18.74 -9.12 0.19
N LYS A 136 19.74 -8.89 -0.69
CA LYS A 136 20.90 -8.03 -0.39
C LYS A 136 20.57 -6.54 -0.49
N ARG A 137 19.46 -6.18 -1.11
CA ARG A 137 19.04 -4.78 -1.33
C ARG A 137 17.64 -4.49 -0.83
N GLU A 138 16.84 -5.51 -0.60
CA GLU A 138 15.44 -5.37 -0.22
C GLU A 138 15.27 -5.54 1.28
N MET A 139 14.33 -4.79 1.84
CA MET A 139 13.93 -4.91 3.23
C MET A 139 12.46 -4.51 3.40
N PHE A 140 11.88 -4.88 4.53
CA PHE A 140 10.56 -4.36 4.88
C PHE A 140 10.60 -2.86 5.12
N ALA A 141 9.55 -2.17 4.68
CA ALA A 141 9.43 -0.73 4.81
C ALA A 141 9.49 -0.24 6.27
N CYS A 142 9.02 -1.05 7.23
CA CYS A 142 9.12 -0.70 8.65
C CYS A 142 10.57 -0.67 9.17
N PHE A 143 11.44 -1.54 8.66
CA PHE A 143 12.88 -1.45 8.99
C PHE A 143 13.54 -0.25 8.32
N ALA A 144 13.19 0.00 7.05
CA ALA A 144 13.67 1.18 6.35
C ALA A 144 13.21 2.48 7.03
N GLU A 145 11.98 2.54 7.54
CA GLU A 145 11.48 3.67 8.34
C GLU A 145 12.37 3.92 9.55
N ALA A 146 12.67 2.88 10.33
CA ALA A 146 13.53 3.01 11.51
C ALA A 146 14.94 3.51 11.15
N MET A 147 15.53 2.98 10.06
CA MET A 147 16.84 3.45 9.57
C MET A 147 16.77 4.91 9.10
N LEU A 148 15.73 5.29 8.38
CA LEU A 148 15.57 6.65 7.89
C LEU A 148 15.39 7.65 9.05
N LEU A 149 14.63 7.29 10.07
CA LEU A 149 14.46 8.12 11.26
C LEU A 149 15.81 8.33 12.00
N GLU A 150 16.64 7.29 12.09
CA GLU A 150 17.99 7.41 12.64
C GLU A 150 18.89 8.30 11.78
N PHE A 151 18.89 8.12 10.44
CA PHE A 151 19.69 8.96 9.53
C PHE A 151 19.28 10.44 9.57
N GLU A 152 18.01 10.72 9.84
CA GLU A 152 17.47 12.08 9.99
C GLU A 152 17.58 12.60 11.44
N ASN A 153 18.21 11.84 12.36
CA ASN A 153 18.30 12.16 13.79
C ASN A 153 16.91 12.45 14.41
N CYS A 154 15.90 11.70 14.01
CA CYS A 154 14.51 11.87 14.40
C CYS A 154 14.04 10.72 15.29
N HIS A 155 14.11 10.88 16.62
CA HIS A 155 13.82 9.83 17.59
C HIS A 155 12.39 9.90 18.12
N THR A 156 11.42 10.06 17.23
CA THR A 156 9.99 10.13 17.57
C THR A 156 9.21 9.00 16.91
N ASN A 157 8.07 8.63 17.49
CA ASN A 157 7.20 7.64 16.92
C ASN A 157 6.49 8.16 15.67
N PHE A 158 6.67 7.50 14.54
CA PHE A 158 6.02 7.85 13.27
C PHE A 158 4.81 6.97 12.97
N SER A 159 4.95 5.65 13.04
CA SER A 159 3.95 4.71 12.54
C SER A 159 3.31 3.83 13.61
N TRP A 160 3.89 3.72 14.79
CA TRP A 160 3.37 2.83 15.82
C TRP A 160 2.20 3.43 16.58
N GLY A 161 1.08 2.71 16.56
CA GLY A 161 -0.16 3.05 17.22
C GLY A 161 -1.16 3.80 16.32
N ARG A 162 -2.42 3.70 16.73
CA ARG A 162 -3.54 4.21 15.93
C ARG A 162 -3.45 5.72 15.71
N ASN A 163 -3.69 6.15 14.48
CA ASN A 163 -3.66 7.54 14.03
C ASN A 163 -2.29 8.23 14.06
N ASN A 164 -1.20 7.51 14.31
CA ASN A 164 0.14 8.10 14.28
C ASN A 164 0.69 8.36 12.88
N ILE A 165 0.18 7.67 11.86
CA ILE A 165 0.59 7.90 10.47
C ILE A 165 -0.17 9.10 9.93
N THR A 166 0.48 10.28 9.95
CA THR A 166 -0.06 11.52 9.40
C THR A 166 0.50 11.82 8.01
N LEU A 167 -0.14 12.73 7.28
CA LEU A 167 0.33 13.12 5.93
C LEU A 167 1.72 13.76 6.00
N GLU A 168 1.99 14.57 7.02
CA GLU A 168 3.28 15.24 7.23
C GLU A 168 4.39 14.21 7.47
N LYS A 169 4.11 13.17 8.28
CA LYS A 169 5.06 12.08 8.54
C LYS A 169 5.29 11.24 7.28
N MET A 170 4.25 10.96 6.51
CA MET A 170 4.37 10.27 5.22
C MET A 170 5.25 11.07 4.25
N ASP A 171 5.03 12.38 4.14
CA ASP A 171 5.83 13.27 3.30
C ASP A 171 7.29 13.36 3.79
N PHE A 172 7.51 13.40 5.11
CA PHE A 172 8.86 13.38 5.69
C PHE A 172 9.61 12.11 5.31
N ILE A 173 9.02 10.93 5.54
CA ILE A 173 9.63 9.64 5.19
C ILE A 173 9.84 9.53 3.68
N GLY A 174 8.88 9.99 2.87
CA GLY A 174 9.03 10.02 1.41
C GLY A 174 10.23 10.84 0.94
N LYS A 175 10.44 12.02 1.51
CA LYS A 175 11.59 12.88 1.22
C LYS A 175 12.91 12.27 1.73
N ALA A 176 12.89 11.71 2.95
CA ALA A 176 14.05 11.03 3.53
C ALA A 176 14.46 9.81 2.68
N SER A 177 13.49 9.01 2.22
CA SER A 177 13.77 7.85 1.37
C SER A 177 14.50 8.23 0.10
N VAL A 178 14.09 9.30 -0.57
CA VAL A 178 14.78 9.79 -1.78
C VAL A 178 16.20 10.26 -1.45
N ARG A 179 16.38 11.04 -0.37
CA ARG A 179 17.73 11.51 0.03
C ARG A 179 18.69 10.37 0.33
N HIS A 180 18.20 9.34 0.98
CA HIS A 180 19.03 8.20 1.42
C HIS A 180 19.02 7.02 0.44
N GLY A 181 18.42 7.17 -0.75
CA GLY A 181 18.49 6.19 -1.82
C GLY A 181 17.62 4.95 -1.64
N PHE A 182 16.52 5.08 -0.90
CA PHE A 182 15.49 4.04 -0.82
C PHE A 182 14.42 4.26 -1.88
N SER A 183 13.90 3.18 -2.44
CA SER A 183 12.79 3.21 -3.39
C SER A 183 11.87 2.02 -3.21
N ALA A 184 10.62 2.14 -3.67
CA ALA A 184 9.68 1.03 -3.65
C ALA A 184 10.10 -0.07 -4.63
N VAL A 185 9.90 -1.34 -4.24
CA VAL A 185 10.11 -2.51 -5.10
C VAL A 185 8.89 -2.74 -5.98
N GLY A 186 9.11 -3.32 -7.17
CA GLY A 186 8.05 -3.72 -8.10
C GLY A 186 7.68 -2.67 -9.15
N LEU A 187 8.16 -1.45 -9.01
CA LEU A 187 8.10 -0.44 -10.08
C LEU A 187 9.36 -0.54 -10.94
N LYS A 188 9.64 -1.71 -11.53
CA LYS A 188 10.74 -1.83 -12.48
C LYS A 188 10.51 -0.85 -13.63
N SER A 189 11.31 0.17 -13.65
CA SER A 189 11.92 1.00 -14.70
C SER A 189 11.27 1.13 -16.10
N ASN A 190 10.05 0.71 -16.34
CA ASN A 190 9.30 1.12 -17.53
C ASN A 190 8.41 2.34 -17.28
N ILE A 191 8.44 2.89 -16.07
CA ILE A 191 7.86 4.20 -15.74
C ILE A 191 8.99 5.23 -15.76
N GLN A 192 9.65 5.36 -16.89
CA GLN A 192 10.52 6.53 -17.17
C GLN A 192 9.71 7.81 -17.46
N THR A 193 8.41 7.82 -17.19
CA THR A 193 7.56 8.99 -17.47
C THR A 193 6.39 9.10 -16.49
N LEU A 194 6.67 9.18 -15.20
CA LEU A 194 5.79 9.86 -14.25
C LEU A 194 6.64 10.88 -13.50
N THR A 195 7.17 11.84 -14.23
CA THR A 195 7.56 13.13 -13.67
C THR A 195 6.29 13.84 -13.24
N VAL A 196 6.21 14.16 -11.95
CA VAL A 196 5.22 15.00 -11.28
C VAL A 196 5.18 16.38 -11.91
#